data_cdcedc9e3bb20f9706f6a8979332dfcb
#
_entry.id   cdcedc9e3bb20f9706f6a8979332dfcb
#
_cell.length_a   1.000
_cell.length_b   1.000
_cell.length_c   1.000
_cell.angle_alpha   90.00
_cell.angle_beta   90.00
_cell.angle_gamma   90.00
#
_symmetry.space_group_name_H-M   'P 1'
#
loop_
_entity.id
_entity.type
_entity.pdbx_description
1 polymer ?
#
loop_
_entity_poly.entity_id
_entity_poly.type
_entity_poly.pdbx_seq_one_letter_code
_entity_poly.pdbx_strand_id
1 'polypeptide(L)'
;MEAPFSSATLWKYVLLVLSCLITVVTMLLISCGVIALGSAGSVVGAYTAASVGFFAMFIAFVGAMAAVRQSLVLSWGFIVSTVFCIVLQTICMIIFGIFKDDFEIMATKRVQSIWDGRPGTLVEMDDMQMQYHCCGVNGAEDYLTEKKHKLPDSCCLWENCSNEDRISISATGCSDAAKIYFDNQSDNLVLIIVGLIALQVSGVIAAYYFTRSMGNLNQKREKIVITE
;
A
#
# COMPACT_ATOMS: atom_id res chain seq x y z
N MET A 1 -43.37 -20.22 10.97
CA MET A 1 -42.81 -19.25 11.94
C MET A 1 -41.32 -19.16 11.69
N GLU A 2 -40.92 -18.14 10.95
CA GLU A 2 -39.50 -17.87 10.74
C GLU A 2 -38.88 -17.41 12.07
N ALA A 3 -37.90 -18.17 12.56
CA ALA A 3 -37.17 -17.78 13.74
C ALA A 3 -36.53 -16.40 13.47
N PRO A 4 -36.65 -15.42 14.38
CA PRO A 4 -36.02 -14.13 14.19
C PRO A 4 -34.53 -14.35 13.98
N PHE A 5 -34.01 -13.88 12.87
CA PHE A 5 -32.60 -13.96 12.49
C PHE A 5 -31.77 -13.46 13.69
N SER A 6 -31.13 -14.40 14.39
CA SER A 6 -30.40 -14.08 15.64
C SER A 6 -29.39 -12.98 15.36
N SER A 7 -29.34 -11.94 16.18
CA SER A 7 -28.37 -10.85 16.03
C SER A 7 -26.92 -11.38 15.93
N ALA A 8 -26.64 -12.49 16.58
CA ALA A 8 -25.35 -13.18 16.48
C ALA A 8 -25.07 -13.71 15.05
N THR A 9 -26.09 -14.22 14.36
CA THR A 9 -25.96 -14.71 13.00
C THR A 9 -25.69 -13.57 12.04
N LEU A 10 -26.36 -12.43 12.20
CA LEU A 10 -26.12 -11.22 11.39
C LEU A 10 -24.66 -10.76 11.55
N TRP A 11 -24.20 -10.56 12.77
CA TRP A 11 -22.83 -10.09 13.04
C TRP A 11 -21.75 -11.07 12.59
N LYS A 12 -22.03 -12.38 12.64
CA LYS A 12 -21.16 -13.42 12.07
C LYS A 12 -20.93 -13.19 10.57
N TYR A 13 -21.99 -13.01 9.79
CA TYR A 13 -21.86 -12.79 8.35
C TYR A 13 -21.21 -11.44 8.02
N VAL A 14 -21.56 -10.38 8.76
CA VAL A 14 -20.92 -9.06 8.60
C VAL A 14 -19.42 -9.16 8.84
N LEU A 15 -18.98 -9.80 9.93
CA LEU A 15 -17.55 -9.99 10.23
C LEU A 15 -16.86 -10.81 9.13
N LEU A 16 -17.50 -11.87 8.64
CA LEU A 16 -16.95 -12.72 7.59
C LEU A 16 -16.76 -11.93 6.29
N VAL A 17 -17.77 -11.17 5.85
CA VAL A 17 -17.71 -10.35 4.63
C VAL A 17 -16.63 -9.28 4.76
N LEU A 18 -16.56 -8.58 5.90
CA LEU A 18 -15.52 -7.57 6.14
C LEU A 18 -14.12 -8.18 6.12
N SER A 19 -13.92 -9.34 6.75
CA SER A 19 -12.64 -10.05 6.73
C SER A 19 -12.23 -10.46 5.31
N CYS A 20 -13.18 -10.94 4.50
CA CYS A 20 -12.93 -11.26 3.09
C CYS A 20 -12.58 -10.01 2.27
N LEU A 21 -13.29 -8.90 2.47
CA LEU A 21 -12.98 -7.63 1.79
C LEU A 21 -11.59 -7.13 2.14
N ILE A 22 -11.23 -7.13 3.43
CA ILE A 22 -9.89 -6.75 3.89
C ILE A 22 -8.84 -7.64 3.23
N THR A 23 -9.06 -8.96 3.16
CA THR A 23 -8.13 -9.90 2.52
C THR A 23 -7.93 -9.59 1.04
N VAL A 24 -9.01 -9.33 0.29
CA VAL A 24 -8.91 -8.99 -1.14
C VAL A 24 -8.17 -7.67 -1.34
N VAL A 25 -8.52 -6.63 -0.59
CA VAL A 25 -7.86 -5.32 -0.70
C VAL A 25 -6.38 -5.41 -0.34
N THR A 26 -6.02 -6.13 0.73
CA THR A 26 -4.61 -6.31 1.10
C THR A 26 -3.85 -7.12 0.06
N MET A 27 -4.43 -8.14 -0.55
CA MET A 27 -3.80 -8.88 -1.66
C MET A 27 -3.51 -7.98 -2.87
N LEU A 28 -4.46 -7.13 -3.26
CA LEU A 28 -4.27 -6.18 -4.36
C LEU A 28 -3.16 -5.18 -4.04
N LEU A 29 -3.13 -4.64 -2.83
CA LEU A 29 -2.09 -3.70 -2.39
C LEU A 29 -0.70 -4.33 -2.34
N ILE A 30 -0.59 -5.59 -1.88
CA ILE A 30 0.68 -6.34 -1.91
C ILE A 30 1.16 -6.50 -3.35
N SER A 31 0.28 -6.96 -4.24
CA SER A 31 0.62 -7.19 -5.64
C SER A 31 1.10 -5.91 -6.32
N CYS A 32 0.35 -4.80 -6.16
CA CYS A 32 0.74 -3.50 -6.70
C CYS A 32 2.05 -2.99 -6.07
N GLY A 33 2.21 -3.12 -4.75
CA GLY A 33 3.42 -2.69 -4.04
C GLY A 33 4.67 -3.46 -4.45
N VAL A 34 4.56 -4.78 -4.59
CA VAL A 34 5.68 -5.63 -5.02
C VAL A 34 6.08 -5.31 -6.47
N ILE A 35 5.12 -5.11 -7.37
CA ILE A 35 5.39 -4.74 -8.76
C ILE A 35 6.05 -3.36 -8.83
N ALA A 36 5.47 -2.35 -8.15
CA ALA A 36 5.98 -0.98 -8.18
C ALA A 36 7.39 -0.86 -7.58
N LEU A 37 7.66 -1.52 -6.46
CA LEU A 37 8.98 -1.48 -5.81
C LEU A 37 10.00 -2.39 -6.51
N GLY A 38 9.54 -3.48 -7.10
CA GLY A 38 10.38 -4.36 -7.90
C GLY A 38 10.86 -3.68 -9.18
N SER A 39 9.99 -2.96 -9.87
CA SER A 39 10.34 -2.18 -11.06
C SER A 39 11.30 -1.02 -10.76
N ALA A 40 11.22 -0.44 -9.55
CA ALA A 40 12.15 0.59 -9.09
C ALA A 40 13.50 0.06 -8.59
N GLY A 41 13.80 -1.25 -8.77
CA GLY A 41 15.06 -1.87 -8.33
C GLY A 41 15.23 -2.00 -6.81
N SER A 42 14.19 -1.69 -6.04
CA SER A 42 14.23 -1.75 -4.56
C SER A 42 13.81 -3.12 -4.03
N VAL A 43 14.74 -4.08 -4.06
CA VAL A 43 14.52 -5.43 -3.53
C VAL A 43 14.09 -5.40 -2.05
N VAL A 44 14.71 -4.55 -1.24
CA VAL A 44 14.36 -4.39 0.18
C VAL A 44 12.93 -3.85 0.34
N GLY A 45 12.53 -2.86 -0.47
CA GLY A 45 11.18 -2.33 -0.47
C GLY A 45 10.13 -3.39 -0.84
N ALA A 46 10.40 -4.20 -1.85
CA ALA A 46 9.51 -5.28 -2.26
C ALA A 46 9.32 -6.34 -1.16
N TYR A 47 10.40 -6.75 -0.48
CA TYR A 47 10.31 -7.69 0.66
C TYR A 47 9.57 -7.10 1.86
N THR A 48 9.77 -5.82 2.18
CA THR A 48 9.04 -5.18 3.27
C THR A 48 7.55 -5.07 2.97
N ALA A 49 7.17 -4.67 1.76
CA ALA A 49 5.77 -4.64 1.32
C ALA A 49 5.12 -6.03 1.39
N ALA A 50 5.81 -7.06 0.91
CA ALA A 50 5.32 -8.44 0.96
C ALA A 50 5.13 -8.93 2.39
N SER A 51 6.09 -8.67 3.30
CA SER A 51 6.00 -9.12 4.70
C SER A 51 4.87 -8.44 5.47
N VAL A 52 4.70 -7.13 5.31
CA VAL A 52 3.61 -6.37 5.93
C VAL A 52 2.25 -6.86 5.42
N GLY A 53 2.14 -7.06 4.10
CA GLY A 53 0.90 -7.57 3.52
C GLY A 53 0.57 -8.99 3.95
N PHE A 54 1.55 -9.89 4.06
CA PHE A 54 1.35 -11.24 4.58
C PHE A 54 0.83 -11.22 6.03
N PHE A 55 1.37 -10.35 6.87
CA PHE A 55 0.92 -10.18 8.25
C PHE A 55 -0.53 -9.67 8.32
N ALA A 56 -0.88 -8.68 7.50
CA ALA A 56 -2.25 -8.18 7.42
C ALA A 56 -3.25 -9.26 6.95
N MET A 57 -2.86 -10.07 5.96
CA MET A 57 -3.65 -11.20 5.49
C MET A 57 -3.85 -12.25 6.59
N PHE A 58 -2.83 -12.54 7.39
CA PHE A 58 -2.93 -13.46 8.52
C PHE A 58 -3.95 -12.98 9.56
N ILE A 59 -3.95 -11.68 9.90
CA ILE A 59 -4.93 -11.09 10.82
C ILE A 59 -6.35 -11.21 10.26
N ALA A 60 -6.56 -10.93 8.98
CA ALA A 60 -7.86 -11.06 8.32
C ALA A 60 -8.35 -12.52 8.32
N PHE A 61 -7.44 -13.48 8.13
CA PHE A 61 -7.75 -14.91 8.24
C PHE A 61 -8.19 -15.30 9.66
N VAL A 62 -7.53 -14.78 10.70
CA VAL A 62 -7.95 -14.99 12.09
C VAL A 62 -9.36 -14.44 12.33
N GLY A 63 -9.71 -13.27 11.75
CA GLY A 63 -11.05 -12.71 11.80
C GLY A 63 -12.11 -13.62 11.15
N ALA A 64 -11.82 -14.14 9.97
CA ALA A 64 -12.71 -15.10 9.28
C ALA A 64 -12.87 -16.40 10.10
N MET A 65 -11.79 -16.93 10.64
CA MET A 65 -11.83 -18.12 11.49
C MET A 65 -12.60 -17.87 12.80
N ALA A 66 -12.51 -16.69 13.38
CA ALA A 66 -13.30 -16.30 14.56
C ALA A 66 -14.80 -16.35 14.26
N ALA A 67 -15.21 -15.83 13.11
CA ALA A 67 -16.60 -15.87 12.65
C ALA A 67 -17.08 -17.32 12.39
N VAL A 68 -16.28 -18.14 11.71
CA VAL A 68 -16.64 -19.52 11.36
C VAL A 68 -16.68 -20.41 12.61
N ARG A 69 -15.63 -20.39 13.43
CA ARG A 69 -15.50 -21.20 14.64
C ARG A 69 -16.33 -20.69 15.81
N GLN A 70 -16.89 -19.51 15.73
CA GLN A 70 -17.66 -18.86 16.80
C GLN A 70 -16.90 -18.85 18.14
N SER A 71 -15.60 -18.59 18.06
CA SER A 71 -14.68 -18.60 19.21
C SER A 71 -14.50 -17.20 19.78
N LEU A 72 -14.82 -17.01 21.06
CA LEU A 72 -14.60 -15.75 21.75
C LEU A 72 -13.12 -15.35 21.80
N VAL A 73 -12.24 -16.34 21.99
CA VAL A 73 -10.78 -16.11 22.07
C VAL A 73 -10.25 -15.58 20.74
N LEU A 74 -10.65 -16.20 19.62
CA LEU A 74 -10.23 -15.75 18.29
C LEU A 74 -10.78 -14.35 17.95
N SER A 75 -12.03 -14.05 18.36
CA SER A 75 -12.63 -12.73 18.17
C SER A 75 -11.88 -11.64 18.93
N TRP A 76 -11.51 -11.90 20.19
CA TRP A 76 -10.71 -10.97 20.97
C TRP A 76 -9.29 -10.82 20.38
N GLY A 77 -8.67 -11.92 19.96
CA GLY A 77 -7.37 -11.88 19.26
C GLY A 77 -7.42 -11.02 18.00
N PHE A 78 -8.47 -11.15 17.20
CA PHE A 78 -8.69 -10.30 16.01
C PHE A 78 -8.84 -8.82 16.40
N ILE A 79 -9.68 -8.49 17.39
CA ILE A 79 -9.89 -7.10 17.84
C ILE A 79 -8.57 -6.47 18.28
N VAL A 80 -7.82 -7.14 19.17
CA VAL A 80 -6.56 -6.61 19.72
C VAL A 80 -5.52 -6.41 18.61
N SER A 81 -5.33 -7.40 17.73
CA SER A 81 -4.36 -7.30 16.64
C SER A 81 -4.74 -6.22 15.62
N THR A 82 -6.02 -6.07 15.31
CA THR A 82 -6.48 -5.02 14.38
C THR A 82 -6.32 -3.63 14.98
N VAL A 83 -6.67 -3.42 16.26
CA VAL A 83 -6.45 -2.14 16.95
C VAL A 83 -4.97 -1.79 16.98
N PHE A 84 -4.10 -2.75 17.26
CA PHE A 84 -2.65 -2.55 17.21
C PHE A 84 -2.18 -2.10 15.82
N CYS A 85 -2.68 -2.72 14.74
CA CYS A 85 -2.38 -2.30 13.37
C CYS A 85 -2.85 -0.88 13.06
N ILE A 86 -4.07 -0.49 13.50
CA ILE A 86 -4.58 0.87 13.33
C ILE A 86 -3.66 1.89 13.98
N VAL A 87 -3.20 1.61 15.21
CA VAL A 87 -2.27 2.49 15.92
C VAL A 87 -0.95 2.62 15.17
N LEU A 88 -0.37 1.51 14.73
CA LEU A 88 0.87 1.54 13.94
C LEU A 88 0.71 2.31 12.62
N GLN A 89 -0.37 2.08 11.88
CA GLN A 89 -0.65 2.78 10.62
C GLN A 89 -0.79 4.29 10.86
N THR A 90 -1.47 4.69 11.94
CA THR A 90 -1.64 6.11 12.29
C THR A 90 -0.30 6.75 12.64
N ILE A 91 0.55 6.06 13.42
CA ILE A 91 1.91 6.54 13.73
C ILE A 91 2.74 6.68 12.46
N CYS A 92 2.72 5.69 11.58
CA CYS A 92 3.44 5.74 10.30
C CYS A 92 2.96 6.90 9.42
N MET A 93 1.64 7.15 9.36
CA MET A 93 1.09 8.32 8.64
C MET A 93 1.59 9.65 9.20
N ILE A 94 1.62 9.80 10.52
CA ILE A 94 2.11 11.02 11.17
C ILE A 94 3.60 11.22 10.85
N ILE A 95 4.42 10.18 11.00
CA ILE A 95 5.85 10.23 10.66
C ILE A 95 6.04 10.60 9.19
N PHE A 96 5.30 9.96 8.29
CA PHE A 96 5.37 10.26 6.86
C PHE A 96 5.00 11.73 6.58
N GLY A 97 3.95 12.25 7.20
CA GLY A 97 3.54 13.65 7.04
C GLY A 97 4.58 14.66 7.55
N ILE A 98 5.29 14.34 8.64
CA ILE A 98 6.35 15.20 9.19
C ILE A 98 7.59 15.22 8.28
N PHE A 99 7.95 14.07 7.70
CA PHE A 99 9.17 13.91 6.91
C PHE A 99 8.93 13.92 5.40
N LYS A 100 7.74 14.35 4.94
CA LYS A 100 7.39 14.34 3.51
C LYS A 100 8.42 15.10 2.67
N ASP A 101 8.84 16.28 3.11
CA ASP A 101 9.81 17.12 2.41
C ASP A 101 11.19 16.45 2.33
N ASP A 102 11.61 15.77 3.39
CA ASP A 102 12.88 15.03 3.41
C ASP A 102 12.85 13.85 2.43
N PHE A 103 11.71 13.14 2.32
CA PHE A 103 11.54 12.06 1.34
C PHE A 103 11.57 12.58 -0.10
N GLU A 104 10.99 13.75 -0.36
CA GLU A 104 11.05 14.41 -1.66
C GLU A 104 12.50 14.77 -2.04
N ILE A 105 13.26 15.35 -1.11
CA ILE A 105 14.69 15.62 -1.27
C ILE A 105 15.48 14.33 -1.52
N MET A 106 15.15 13.23 -0.85
CA MET A 106 15.79 11.94 -1.09
C MET A 106 15.48 11.40 -2.49
N ALA A 107 14.26 11.56 -2.99
CA ALA A 107 13.89 11.15 -4.34
C ALA A 107 14.72 11.90 -5.39
N THR A 108 14.84 13.22 -5.28
CA THR A 108 15.68 14.03 -6.20
C THR A 108 17.17 13.69 -6.10
N LYS A 109 17.69 13.47 -4.88
CA LYS A 109 19.06 13.00 -4.68
C LYS A 109 19.31 11.61 -5.29
N ARG A 110 18.30 10.75 -5.31
CA ARG A 110 18.38 9.43 -5.97
C ARG A 110 18.58 9.59 -7.48
N VAL A 111 17.81 10.47 -8.12
CA VAL A 111 18.00 10.81 -9.55
C VAL A 111 19.42 11.27 -9.82
N GLN A 112 19.94 12.20 -9.02
CA GLN A 112 21.32 12.68 -9.14
C GLN A 112 22.34 11.55 -8.95
N SER A 113 22.13 10.67 -7.96
CA SER A 113 23.05 9.55 -7.71
C SER A 113 23.08 8.52 -8.84
N ILE A 114 21.95 8.32 -9.53
CA ILE A 114 21.86 7.48 -10.73
C ILE A 114 22.60 8.15 -11.89
N TRP A 115 22.45 9.46 -12.04
CA TRP A 115 23.13 10.24 -13.09
C TRP A 115 24.65 10.26 -12.93
N ASP A 116 25.13 10.52 -11.72
CA ASP A 116 26.58 10.56 -11.40
C ASP A 116 27.28 9.20 -11.55
N GLY A 117 26.56 8.21 -11.75
CA GLY A 117 26.71 6.87 -12.21
C GLY A 117 27.97 6.09 -11.92
N ARG A 118 27.84 5.04 -11.11
CA ARG A 118 28.71 3.87 -11.14
C ARG A 118 28.37 3.01 -12.38
N PRO A 119 29.33 2.24 -12.94
CA PRO A 119 29.07 1.38 -14.08
C PRO A 119 27.90 0.40 -13.74
N GLY A 120 26.81 0.49 -14.49
CA GLY A 120 25.58 -0.27 -14.32
C GLY A 120 24.31 0.57 -14.11
N THR A 121 24.42 1.85 -13.78
CA THR A 121 23.28 2.74 -13.52
C THR A 121 22.68 3.39 -14.78
N LEU A 122 23.30 3.22 -15.95
CA LEU A 122 22.74 3.74 -17.21
C LEU A 122 21.39 3.10 -17.52
N VAL A 123 21.24 1.79 -17.27
CA VAL A 123 19.98 1.08 -17.46
C VAL A 123 18.89 1.61 -16.48
N GLU A 124 19.26 1.91 -15.23
CA GLU A 124 18.35 2.50 -14.25
C GLU A 124 17.88 3.91 -14.68
N MET A 125 18.75 4.69 -15.33
CA MET A 125 18.39 6.02 -15.82
C MET A 125 17.46 5.94 -17.04
N ASP A 126 17.74 5.02 -17.97
CA ASP A 126 16.89 4.78 -19.13
C ASP A 126 15.49 4.30 -18.72
N ASP A 127 15.42 3.37 -17.76
CA ASP A 127 14.14 2.90 -17.21
C ASP A 127 13.35 4.04 -16.54
N MET A 128 14.04 4.89 -15.79
CA MET A 128 13.44 6.06 -15.14
C MET A 128 12.89 7.06 -16.19
N GLN A 129 13.65 7.35 -17.22
CA GLN A 129 13.26 8.26 -18.30
C GLN A 129 12.01 7.75 -19.04
N MET A 130 11.97 6.46 -19.33
CA MET A 130 10.79 5.84 -19.95
C MET A 130 9.58 5.85 -19.02
N GLN A 131 9.78 5.57 -17.72
CA GLN A 131 8.68 5.47 -16.75
C GLN A 131 8.07 6.83 -16.42
N TYR A 132 8.89 7.87 -16.25
CA TYR A 132 8.44 9.21 -15.85
C TYR A 132 8.33 10.18 -17.00
N HIS A 133 8.62 9.74 -18.24
CA HIS A 133 8.63 10.61 -19.43
C HIS A 133 9.47 11.87 -19.21
N CYS A 134 10.70 11.69 -18.73
CA CYS A 134 11.65 12.75 -18.42
C CYS A 134 12.98 12.54 -19.17
N CYS A 135 13.87 13.52 -19.13
CA CYS A 135 15.18 13.42 -19.75
C CYS A 135 16.26 14.13 -18.93
N GLY A 136 17.39 13.45 -18.67
CA GLY A 136 18.44 14.01 -17.85
C GLY A 136 18.03 14.25 -16.40
N VAL A 137 18.83 14.94 -15.62
CA VAL A 137 18.50 15.34 -14.24
C VAL A 137 17.63 16.57 -14.23
N ASN A 138 18.09 17.64 -14.90
CA ASN A 138 17.39 18.92 -15.00
C ASN A 138 16.71 19.12 -16.36
N GLY A 139 17.13 18.38 -17.38
CA GLY A 139 16.63 18.45 -18.74
C GLY A 139 17.50 17.69 -19.74
N ALA A 140 17.06 17.65 -20.99
CA ALA A 140 17.81 17.02 -22.09
C ALA A 140 19.19 17.65 -22.33
N GLU A 141 19.36 18.90 -21.90
CA GLU A 141 20.62 19.66 -22.03
C GLU A 141 21.78 19.03 -21.26
N ASP A 142 21.50 18.26 -20.19
CA ASP A 142 22.53 17.59 -19.39
C ASP A 142 23.33 16.57 -20.24
N TYR A 143 22.69 15.92 -21.22
CA TYR A 143 23.38 15.02 -22.15
C TYR A 143 24.29 15.78 -23.13
N LEU A 144 23.93 17.01 -23.49
CA LEU A 144 24.70 17.82 -24.42
C LEU A 144 25.95 18.41 -23.77
N THR A 145 25.87 18.75 -22.48
CA THR A 145 26.95 19.41 -21.73
C THR A 145 27.90 18.46 -21.04
N GLU A 146 27.39 17.43 -20.34
CA GLU A 146 28.20 16.60 -19.45
C GLU A 146 28.62 15.24 -20.04
N LYS A 147 27.73 14.52 -20.73
CA LYS A 147 27.95 13.13 -21.15
C LYS A 147 28.19 12.90 -22.63
N LYS A 148 28.44 13.95 -23.38
CA LYS A 148 28.84 13.86 -24.80
C LYS A 148 27.84 13.15 -25.74
N HIS A 149 27.02 13.93 -26.40
CA HIS A 149 26.85 13.82 -27.85
C HIS A 149 25.69 13.02 -28.42
N LYS A 150 24.99 12.19 -27.69
CA LYS A 150 23.77 11.56 -28.22
C LYS A 150 22.74 11.42 -27.13
N LEU A 151 21.57 11.96 -27.42
CA LEU A 151 20.40 11.77 -26.58
C LEU A 151 20.04 10.29 -26.59
N PRO A 152 19.77 9.64 -25.42
CA PRO A 152 19.32 8.26 -25.39
C PRO A 152 17.89 8.15 -25.92
N ASP A 153 17.56 6.99 -26.50
CA ASP A 153 16.22 6.73 -27.05
C ASP A 153 15.14 6.77 -25.94
N SER A 154 15.51 6.55 -24.69
CA SER A 154 14.65 6.64 -23.50
C SER A 154 14.11 8.06 -23.22
N CYS A 155 14.79 9.11 -23.73
CA CYS A 155 14.34 10.50 -23.68
C CYS A 155 13.26 10.83 -24.72
N CYS A 156 13.00 9.92 -25.65
CA CYS A 156 12.12 10.18 -26.79
C CYS A 156 10.68 9.78 -26.46
N LEU A 157 9.74 10.66 -26.74
CA LEU A 157 8.30 10.39 -26.60
C LEU A 157 7.79 9.42 -27.68
N TRP A 158 8.51 9.31 -28.81
CA TRP A 158 8.18 8.46 -29.95
C TRP A 158 9.45 7.76 -30.46
N GLU A 159 9.32 6.56 -31.01
CA GLU A 159 10.44 5.84 -31.64
C GLU A 159 11.15 6.71 -32.68
N ASN A 160 12.48 6.83 -32.58
CA ASN A 160 13.36 7.59 -33.48
C ASN A 160 13.27 9.12 -33.40
N CYS A 161 13.48 9.72 -32.23
CA CYS A 161 13.73 11.14 -32.20
C CYS A 161 15.18 11.45 -32.61
N SER A 162 15.34 12.27 -33.67
CA SER A 162 16.64 12.87 -33.99
C SER A 162 16.89 14.11 -33.13
N ASN A 163 18.17 14.46 -32.87
CA ASN A 163 18.55 15.64 -32.11
C ASN A 163 17.96 16.97 -32.63
N GLU A 164 17.34 16.96 -33.82
CA GLU A 164 16.73 18.13 -34.46
C GLU A 164 15.24 18.29 -34.12
N ASP A 165 14.55 17.21 -33.70
CA ASP A 165 13.15 17.25 -33.38
C ASP A 165 12.91 17.52 -31.88
N ARG A 166 13.13 18.76 -31.44
CA ARG A 166 12.90 19.20 -30.05
C ARG A 166 11.48 18.95 -29.53
N ILE A 167 10.53 18.74 -30.42
CA ILE A 167 9.11 18.50 -30.10
C ILE A 167 8.89 17.06 -29.60
N SER A 168 9.76 16.12 -29.96
CA SER A 168 9.67 14.70 -29.61
C SER A 168 10.45 14.35 -28.33
N ILE A 169 11.13 15.31 -27.70
CA ILE A 169 11.98 15.10 -26.53
C ILE A 169 11.19 15.48 -25.28
N SER A 170 11.30 14.65 -24.24
CA SER A 170 10.77 15.02 -22.93
C SER A 170 11.45 16.28 -22.43
N ALA A 171 10.69 17.36 -22.29
CA ALA A 171 11.19 18.67 -21.90
C ALA A 171 11.51 18.77 -20.40
N THR A 172 10.98 17.85 -19.58
CA THR A 172 11.06 17.89 -18.11
C THR A 172 12.26 17.09 -17.63
N GLY A 173 13.05 17.64 -16.70
CA GLY A 173 14.11 16.91 -16.02
C GLY A 173 13.55 15.82 -15.10
N CYS A 174 14.30 14.74 -14.92
CA CYS A 174 13.86 13.62 -14.09
C CYS A 174 13.79 13.97 -12.60
N SER A 175 14.50 14.98 -12.13
CA SER A 175 14.36 15.49 -10.75
C SER A 175 12.98 16.08 -10.52
N ASP A 176 12.49 16.93 -11.42
CA ASP A 176 11.17 17.54 -11.31
C ASP A 176 10.06 16.51 -11.56
N ALA A 177 10.24 15.63 -12.54
CA ALA A 177 9.29 14.55 -12.80
C ALA A 177 9.15 13.60 -11.60
N ALA A 178 10.27 13.22 -10.96
CA ALA A 178 10.26 12.39 -9.75
C ALA A 178 9.55 13.08 -8.58
N LYS A 179 9.73 14.40 -8.42
CA LYS A 179 9.05 15.21 -7.42
C LYS A 179 7.53 15.20 -7.62
N ILE A 180 7.07 15.53 -8.83
CA ILE A 180 5.64 15.55 -9.18
C ILE A 180 5.03 14.16 -9.01
N TYR A 181 5.74 13.11 -9.43
CA TYR A 181 5.29 11.74 -9.25
C TYR A 181 5.16 11.37 -7.78
N PHE A 182 6.16 11.73 -6.95
CA PHE A 182 6.14 11.48 -5.52
C PHE A 182 4.97 12.20 -4.83
N ASP A 183 4.72 13.47 -5.16
CA ASP A 183 3.59 14.22 -4.61
C ASP A 183 2.25 13.58 -4.95
N ASN A 184 2.01 13.29 -6.22
CA ASN A 184 0.76 12.64 -6.67
C ASN A 184 0.58 11.26 -6.00
N GLN A 185 1.66 10.50 -5.86
CA GLN A 185 1.60 9.16 -5.29
C GLN A 185 1.41 9.21 -3.76
N SER A 186 1.98 10.20 -3.08
CA SER A 186 1.82 10.39 -1.64
C SER A 186 0.38 10.68 -1.26
N ASP A 187 -0.32 11.52 -2.01
CA ASP A 187 -1.72 11.86 -1.77
C ASP A 187 -2.64 10.66 -1.98
N ASN A 188 -2.42 9.90 -3.05
CA ASN A 188 -3.14 8.65 -3.29
C ASN A 188 -2.91 7.62 -2.18
N LEU A 189 -1.69 7.53 -1.67
CA LEU A 189 -1.31 6.60 -0.61
C LEU A 189 -1.99 6.95 0.71
N VAL A 190 -2.06 8.23 1.07
CA VAL A 190 -2.80 8.72 2.24
C VAL A 190 -4.29 8.34 2.12
N LEU A 191 -4.91 8.57 0.96
CA LEU A 191 -6.32 8.21 0.73
C LEU A 191 -6.57 6.72 0.90
N ILE A 192 -5.69 5.87 0.37
CA ILE A 192 -5.77 4.41 0.53
C ILE A 192 -5.65 4.00 2.00
N ILE A 193 -4.70 4.55 2.74
CA ILE A 193 -4.50 4.24 4.16
C ILE A 193 -5.72 4.64 4.99
N VAL A 194 -6.29 5.82 4.75
CA VAL A 194 -7.53 6.28 5.42
C VAL A 194 -8.69 5.32 5.14
N GLY A 195 -8.86 4.89 3.88
CA GLY A 195 -9.85 3.89 3.51
C GLY A 195 -9.67 2.54 4.22
N LEU A 196 -8.41 2.08 4.34
CA LEU A 196 -8.08 0.86 5.07
C LEU A 196 -8.39 0.98 6.57
N ILE A 197 -8.05 2.10 7.21
CA ILE A 197 -8.39 2.34 8.62
C ILE A 197 -9.90 2.31 8.81
N ALA A 198 -10.68 2.91 7.93
CA ALA A 198 -12.14 2.89 8.00
C ALA A 198 -12.71 1.45 7.90
N LEU A 199 -12.16 0.62 7.01
CA LEU A 199 -12.51 -0.80 6.91
C LEU A 199 -12.13 -1.58 8.17
N GLN A 200 -10.95 -1.34 8.72
CA GLN A 200 -10.49 -2.00 9.95
C GLN A 200 -11.36 -1.61 11.16
N VAL A 201 -11.70 -0.33 11.31
CA VAL A 201 -12.60 0.15 12.38
C VAL A 201 -13.98 -0.52 12.26
N SER A 202 -14.53 -0.61 11.06
CA SER A 202 -15.80 -1.33 10.85
C SER A 202 -15.71 -2.82 11.20
N GLY A 203 -14.58 -3.46 10.92
CA GLY A 203 -14.28 -4.83 11.31
C GLY A 203 -14.20 -5.02 12.83
N VAL A 204 -13.55 -4.11 13.54
CA VAL A 204 -13.48 -4.12 15.01
C VAL A 204 -14.87 -3.96 15.63
N ILE A 205 -15.68 -3.03 15.12
CA ILE A 205 -17.06 -2.83 15.57
C ILE A 205 -17.89 -4.11 15.37
N ALA A 206 -17.81 -4.71 14.20
CA ALA A 206 -18.52 -5.95 13.89
C ALA A 206 -18.09 -7.11 14.81
N ALA A 207 -16.78 -7.27 15.03
CA ALA A 207 -16.22 -8.28 15.91
C ALA A 207 -16.64 -8.06 17.38
N TYR A 208 -16.69 -6.82 17.84
CA TYR A 208 -17.16 -6.49 19.19
C TYR A 208 -18.62 -6.88 19.40
N TYR A 209 -19.53 -6.49 18.49
CA TYR A 209 -20.94 -6.86 18.59
C TYR A 209 -21.16 -8.38 18.45
N PHE A 210 -20.38 -9.03 17.58
CA PHE A 210 -20.38 -10.48 17.47
C PHE A 210 -19.99 -11.16 18.79
N THR A 211 -18.88 -10.75 19.39
CA THR A 211 -18.36 -11.27 20.68
C THR A 211 -19.39 -11.07 21.80
N ARG A 212 -19.98 -9.88 21.89
CA ARG A 212 -21.01 -9.57 22.89
C ARG A 212 -22.27 -10.44 22.71
N SER A 213 -22.72 -10.62 21.47
CA SER A 213 -23.89 -11.46 21.15
C SER A 213 -23.64 -12.93 21.51
N MET A 214 -22.44 -13.44 21.22
CA MET A 214 -22.04 -14.80 21.58
C MET A 214 -21.94 -14.99 23.10
N GLY A 215 -21.39 -14.02 23.82
CA GLY A 215 -21.31 -14.05 25.29
C GLY A 215 -22.69 -14.16 25.93
N ASN A 216 -23.65 -13.38 25.44
CA ASN A 216 -25.04 -13.43 25.92
C ASN A 216 -25.73 -14.80 25.66
N LEU A 217 -25.43 -15.42 24.51
CA LEU A 217 -25.96 -16.75 24.19
C LEU A 217 -25.39 -17.84 25.11
N ASN A 218 -24.08 -17.77 25.38
CA ASN A 218 -23.43 -18.72 26.29
C ASN A 218 -24.00 -18.62 27.72
N GLN A 219 -24.16 -17.40 28.24
CA GLN A 219 -24.77 -17.19 29.56
C GLN A 219 -26.21 -17.72 29.65
N LYS A 220 -27.00 -17.56 28.58
CA LYS A 220 -28.38 -18.10 28.54
C LYS A 220 -28.40 -19.63 28.56
N ARG A 221 -27.46 -20.26 27.83
CA ARG A 221 -27.33 -21.75 27.82
C ARG A 221 -26.95 -22.27 29.20
N GLU A 222 -25.98 -21.63 29.85
CA GLU A 222 -25.47 -22.01 31.18
C GLU A 222 -26.61 -21.93 32.23
N LYS A 223 -27.43 -20.88 32.20
CA LYS A 223 -28.58 -20.75 33.09
C LYS A 223 -29.63 -21.85 32.89
N ILE A 224 -29.88 -22.27 31.65
CA ILE A 224 -30.84 -23.34 31.35
C ILE A 224 -30.35 -24.68 31.90
N VAL A 225 -29.07 -25.01 31.75
CA VAL A 225 -28.48 -26.25 32.25
C VAL A 225 -28.47 -26.33 33.78
N ILE A 226 -28.38 -25.20 34.50
CA ILE A 226 -28.43 -25.15 35.95
C ILE A 226 -29.83 -25.31 36.53
N THR A 227 -30.88 -25.02 35.70
CA THR A 227 -32.28 -25.06 36.11
C THR A 227 -32.98 -26.39 35.79
N GLU A 228 -32.33 -27.30 35.08
CA GLU A 228 -32.74 -28.70 34.86
C GLU A 228 -32.06 -29.62 35.91
#